data_9bf62cf996e8d8331ca4247744b09437
#
_entry.id   9bf62cf996e8d8331ca4247744b09437
#
_cell.length_a   1.000
_cell.length_b   1.000
_cell.length_c   1.000
_cell.angle_alpha   90.00
_cell.angle_beta   90.00
_cell.angle_gamma   90.00
#
_symmetry.space_group_name_H-M   'P 1'
#
loop_
_entity.id
_entity.type
_entity.pdbx_description
1 polymer ?
#
loop_
_entity_poly.entity_id
_entity_poly.type
_entity_poly.pdbx_seq_one_letter_code
_entity_poly.pdbx_strand_id
1 'polypeptide(L)'
;MRTWWILPGIAAIWIGLGCILWRPHHADAGSALRPAQAPTRIVSMAPELTETLFSLGLEDNIAGVTQDSDYPPAAAGKRTLGTFWQPDIEAVVALKPDLVVALGFEPQRSLAGRLTRMGYRCLMLDIWTVDDLFHAIETLGEVTGRQPQAQQLRDSMKARLASVQNAAAARDKVKVLWVVQRDPLRVAGRDTFINEMIELAGGENAIGATVHKYPAVGGEQVIASVPQVIIEPTMTKGDLREQRAQAVSYWRRFATVPAVANDRIYVIDGDLVSRLGPRLCDGVETVAKCLRPEAFGE
;
A
#
# COMPACT_ATOMS: atom_id res chain seq x y z
N MET A 1 32.59 67.30 39.16
CA MET A 1 32.92 68.65 38.66
C MET A 1 33.51 68.57 37.25
N ARG A 2 32.85 69.27 36.35
CA ARG A 2 33.37 69.83 35.06
C ARG A 2 33.75 68.83 33.96
N THR A 3 33.22 68.85 32.91
CA THR A 3 32.70 69.67 31.80
C THR A 3 33.21 69.08 30.53
N TRP A 4 32.44 68.61 29.66
CA TRP A 4 31.68 69.14 28.55
C TRP A 4 32.48 69.65 27.35
N TRP A 5 32.01 69.23 26.17
CA TRP A 5 32.13 69.86 24.83
C TRP A 5 33.38 69.42 24.02
N ILE A 6 33.31 68.92 22.84
CA ILE A 6 32.80 69.30 21.52
C ILE A 6 33.28 68.18 20.55
N LEU A 7 32.67 67.64 19.57
CA LEU A 7 32.26 68.18 18.29
C LEU A 7 31.32 67.22 17.52
N PRO A 8 30.27 67.69 16.83
CA PRO A 8 29.61 66.96 15.77
C PRO A 8 30.26 67.33 14.43
N GLY A 9 30.56 66.37 13.59
CA GLY A 9 31.01 66.75 12.26
C GLY A 9 31.66 65.70 11.37
N ILE A 10 31.44 64.39 11.56
CA ILE A 10 31.91 63.41 10.56
C ILE A 10 30.85 62.32 10.40
N ALA A 11 29.64 62.65 10.06
CA ALA A 11 28.56 61.69 9.84
C ALA A 11 27.81 61.91 8.51
N ALA A 12 28.39 62.62 7.56
CA ALA A 12 27.69 63.03 6.33
C ALA A 12 28.37 62.64 5.00
N ILE A 13 29.41 61.77 4.98
CA ILE A 13 30.12 61.45 3.70
C ILE A 13 30.06 59.96 3.32
N TRP A 14 29.40 59.08 4.10
CA TRP A 14 29.33 57.64 3.77
C TRP A 14 27.94 57.15 3.27
N ILE A 15 27.01 58.06 2.97
CA ILE A 15 25.67 57.67 2.43
C ILE A 15 25.61 57.72 0.90
N GLY A 16 26.66 58.21 0.23
CA GLY A 16 26.65 58.46 -1.21
C GLY A 16 27.30 57.38 -2.08
N LEU A 17 27.99 56.37 -1.55
CA LEU A 17 28.70 55.36 -2.38
C LEU A 17 28.22 53.92 -2.19
N GLY A 18 27.22 53.66 -1.37
CA GLY A 18 26.67 52.29 -1.12
C GLY A 18 25.54 51.86 -2.07
N CYS A 19 24.98 52.75 -2.88
CA CYS A 19 23.81 52.48 -3.72
C CYS A 19 24.08 52.05 -5.17
N ILE A 20 25.34 51.88 -5.58
CA ILE A 20 25.64 51.62 -7.02
C ILE A 20 26.06 50.17 -7.31
N LEU A 21 26.24 49.27 -6.29
CA LEU A 21 26.71 47.94 -6.56
C LEU A 21 25.78 46.78 -6.02
N TRP A 22 24.63 47.09 -5.47
CA TRP A 22 23.64 46.05 -5.19
C TRP A 22 22.60 45.99 -6.32
N ARG A 23 22.99 45.41 -7.47
CA ARG A 23 22.01 44.83 -8.36
C ARG A 23 21.42 43.65 -7.63
N PRO A 24 20.09 43.61 -7.30
CA PRO A 24 19.47 42.36 -6.91
C PRO A 24 19.70 41.44 -8.11
N HIS A 25 20.40 40.32 -7.89
CA HIS A 25 20.26 39.18 -8.76
C HIS A 25 18.75 38.87 -8.71
N HIS A 26 18.04 39.30 -9.72
CA HIS A 26 16.79 38.69 -10.08
C HIS A 26 17.18 37.22 -10.35
N ALA A 27 17.08 36.39 -9.32
CA ALA A 27 16.92 34.99 -9.56
C ALA A 27 15.79 34.89 -10.58
N ASP A 28 16.11 34.35 -11.74
CA ASP A 28 15.14 34.06 -12.78
C ASP A 28 13.95 33.34 -12.16
N ALA A 29 12.95 34.12 -11.76
CA ALA A 29 11.62 33.64 -11.36
C ALA A 29 10.83 33.23 -12.63
N GLY A 30 11.51 32.70 -13.62
CA GLY A 30 11.01 32.34 -14.94
C GLY A 30 11.26 30.89 -15.35
N SER A 31 11.72 30.03 -14.43
CA SER A 31 11.49 28.60 -14.57
C SER A 31 10.05 28.33 -14.07
N ALA A 32 9.06 28.79 -14.83
CA ALA A 32 7.77 28.13 -14.81
C ALA A 32 8.08 26.65 -15.01
N LEU A 33 7.88 25.85 -13.96
CA LEU A 33 7.92 24.38 -14.02
C LEU A 33 7.07 24.00 -15.23
N ARG A 34 7.72 23.68 -16.35
CA ARG A 34 7.05 23.01 -17.44
C ARG A 34 6.32 21.86 -16.77
N PRO A 35 4.99 21.72 -16.94
CA PRO A 35 4.28 20.55 -16.40
C PRO A 35 5.10 19.35 -16.82
N ALA A 36 5.57 18.57 -15.83
CA ALA A 36 6.44 17.44 -16.10
C ALA A 36 5.70 16.59 -17.13
N GLN A 37 6.33 16.39 -18.30
CA GLN A 37 5.71 15.63 -19.38
C GLN A 37 5.30 14.28 -18.81
N ALA A 38 4.09 13.81 -19.15
CA ALA A 38 3.59 12.52 -18.66
C ALA A 38 4.62 11.44 -18.98
N PRO A 39 4.94 10.55 -18.03
CA PRO A 39 5.95 9.52 -18.22
C PRO A 39 5.53 8.53 -19.32
N THR A 40 6.49 8.16 -20.15
CA THR A 40 6.30 7.22 -21.27
C THR A 40 6.96 5.86 -21.03
N ARG A 41 7.88 5.80 -20.05
CA ARG A 41 8.66 4.60 -19.70
C ARG A 41 8.69 4.41 -18.19
N ILE A 42 7.67 3.73 -17.67
CA ILE A 42 7.48 3.52 -16.23
C ILE A 42 8.05 2.18 -15.83
N VAL A 43 8.81 2.15 -14.75
CA VAL A 43 9.20 0.93 -14.04
C VAL A 43 8.37 0.82 -12.78
N SER A 44 7.70 -0.32 -12.60
CA SER A 44 6.91 -0.64 -11.41
C SER A 44 7.63 -1.64 -10.52
N MET A 45 7.89 -1.26 -9.27
CA MET A 45 8.68 -2.04 -8.31
C MET A 45 7.81 -2.88 -7.36
N ALA A 46 6.48 -2.90 -7.53
CA ALA A 46 5.59 -3.67 -6.68
C ALA A 46 4.35 -4.13 -7.44
N PRO A 47 3.81 -5.33 -7.13
CA PRO A 47 2.62 -5.87 -7.79
C PRO A 47 1.41 -4.95 -7.74
N GLU A 48 1.06 -4.40 -6.57
CA GLU A 48 -0.07 -3.49 -6.38
C GLU A 48 0.07 -2.18 -7.16
N LEU A 49 1.28 -1.68 -7.32
CA LEU A 49 1.56 -0.52 -8.17
C LEU A 49 1.40 -0.87 -9.66
N THR A 50 1.83 -2.07 -10.05
CA THR A 50 1.63 -2.59 -11.41
C THR A 50 0.13 -2.68 -11.73
N GLU A 51 -0.65 -3.28 -10.84
CA GLU A 51 -2.12 -3.37 -10.98
C GLU A 51 -2.77 -1.99 -11.10
N THR A 52 -2.32 -1.03 -10.28
CA THR A 52 -2.82 0.35 -10.31
C THR A 52 -2.50 1.03 -11.66
N LEU A 53 -1.26 0.90 -12.15
CA LEU A 53 -0.86 1.47 -13.45
C LEU A 53 -1.67 0.87 -14.60
N PHE A 54 -1.93 -0.44 -14.60
CA PHE A 54 -2.81 -1.08 -15.58
C PHE A 54 -4.23 -0.54 -15.49
N SER A 55 -4.77 -0.38 -14.28
CA SER A 55 -6.12 0.18 -14.05
C SER A 55 -6.23 1.64 -14.49
N LEU A 56 -5.12 2.37 -14.55
CA LEU A 56 -5.05 3.73 -15.08
C LEU A 56 -4.87 3.79 -16.62
N GLY A 57 -4.82 2.63 -17.30
CA GLY A 57 -4.62 2.54 -18.75
C GLY A 57 -3.20 2.92 -19.19
N LEU A 58 -2.20 2.55 -18.38
CA LEU A 58 -0.78 2.83 -18.65
C LEU A 58 0.00 1.57 -19.07
N GLU A 59 -0.68 0.54 -19.52
CA GLU A 59 -0.07 -0.73 -19.93
C GLU A 59 1.11 -0.54 -20.89
N ASP A 60 0.93 0.26 -21.94
CA ASP A 60 1.97 0.50 -22.96
C ASP A 60 3.15 1.33 -22.43
N ASN A 61 2.95 2.05 -21.33
CA ASN A 61 3.99 2.85 -20.68
C ASN A 61 4.85 2.02 -19.73
N ILE A 62 4.42 0.83 -19.30
CA ILE A 62 5.16 -0.02 -18.38
C ILE A 62 6.30 -0.73 -19.13
N ALA A 63 7.53 -0.30 -18.84
CA ALA A 63 8.76 -0.85 -19.42
C ALA A 63 9.29 -2.08 -18.68
N GLY A 64 8.97 -2.23 -17.38
CA GLY A 64 9.40 -3.36 -16.58
C GLY A 64 8.69 -3.40 -15.23
N VAL A 65 8.64 -4.62 -14.66
CA VAL A 65 7.93 -4.94 -13.41
C VAL A 65 8.75 -5.90 -12.56
N THR A 66 8.42 -6.06 -11.28
CA THR A 66 9.01 -7.13 -10.45
C THR A 66 8.45 -8.50 -10.83
N GLN A 67 9.19 -9.56 -10.49
CA GLN A 67 8.81 -10.96 -10.79
C GLN A 67 7.45 -11.33 -10.18
N ASP A 68 7.09 -10.69 -9.07
CA ASP A 68 5.84 -10.95 -8.33
C ASP A 68 4.63 -10.21 -8.94
N SER A 69 4.84 -9.41 -9.99
CA SER A 69 3.81 -8.62 -10.69
C SER A 69 3.18 -9.47 -11.81
N ASP A 70 2.34 -10.41 -11.45
CA ASP A 70 1.71 -11.39 -12.34
C ASP A 70 0.25 -11.06 -12.70
N TYR A 71 -0.29 -9.97 -12.19
CA TYR A 71 -1.64 -9.51 -12.48
C TYR A 71 -1.68 -8.05 -12.96
N PRO A 72 -2.54 -7.69 -13.95
CA PRO A 72 -3.33 -8.62 -14.78
C PRO A 72 -2.42 -9.54 -15.62
N PRO A 73 -2.94 -10.58 -16.30
CA PRO A 73 -2.11 -11.52 -17.06
C PRO A 73 -1.13 -10.89 -18.05
N ALA A 74 -1.47 -9.73 -18.60
CA ALA A 74 -0.58 -8.95 -19.47
C ALA A 74 0.69 -8.42 -18.74
N ALA A 75 0.67 -8.29 -17.43
CA ALA A 75 1.84 -7.89 -16.65
C ALA A 75 2.95 -8.94 -16.70
N ALA A 76 2.61 -10.23 -16.75
CA ALA A 76 3.57 -11.33 -16.86
C ALA A 76 4.39 -11.29 -18.18
N GLY A 77 3.90 -10.57 -19.21
CA GLY A 77 4.64 -10.35 -20.46
C GLY A 77 5.64 -9.20 -20.41
N LYS A 78 5.69 -8.42 -19.33
CA LYS A 78 6.62 -7.31 -19.16
C LYS A 78 8.01 -7.80 -18.73
N ARG A 79 9.04 -6.96 -18.96
CA ARG A 79 10.41 -7.30 -18.54
C ARG A 79 10.51 -7.37 -17.01
N THR A 80 11.04 -8.47 -16.51
CA THR A 80 11.25 -8.69 -15.08
C THR A 80 12.52 -8.01 -14.59
N LEU A 81 12.46 -7.36 -13.41
CA LEU A 81 13.49 -6.53 -12.79
C LEU A 81 13.91 -7.06 -11.40
N GLY A 82 14.03 -8.36 -11.25
CA GLY A 82 14.25 -9.01 -9.96
C GLY A 82 12.96 -9.20 -9.18
N THR A 83 13.08 -9.62 -7.91
CA THR A 83 11.93 -9.82 -7.03
C THR A 83 11.47 -8.52 -6.36
N PHE A 84 10.27 -8.51 -5.79
CA PHE A 84 9.79 -7.41 -4.96
C PHE A 84 10.75 -7.04 -3.81
N TRP A 85 11.37 -8.06 -3.18
CA TRP A 85 12.30 -7.88 -2.06
C TRP A 85 13.72 -7.55 -2.47
N GLN A 86 14.14 -7.99 -3.65
CA GLN A 86 15.50 -7.84 -4.19
C GLN A 86 15.43 -7.41 -5.66
N PRO A 87 15.03 -6.14 -5.92
CA PRO A 87 15.00 -5.62 -7.27
C PRO A 87 16.41 -5.39 -7.82
N ASP A 88 16.60 -5.66 -9.12
CA ASP A 88 17.86 -5.49 -9.83
C ASP A 88 17.99 -4.08 -10.38
N ILE A 89 18.88 -3.27 -9.78
CA ILE A 89 19.11 -1.89 -10.19
C ILE A 89 19.68 -1.78 -11.61
N GLU A 90 20.52 -2.74 -12.02
CA GLU A 90 21.14 -2.72 -13.36
C GLU A 90 20.09 -2.96 -14.43
N ALA A 91 19.16 -3.91 -14.17
CA ALA A 91 18.04 -4.17 -15.04
C ALA A 91 17.10 -2.93 -15.14
N VAL A 92 16.87 -2.21 -14.05
CA VAL A 92 16.11 -0.95 -14.03
C VAL A 92 16.79 0.10 -14.89
N VAL A 93 18.09 0.34 -14.66
CA VAL A 93 18.87 1.36 -15.39
C VAL A 93 18.95 1.04 -16.90
N ALA A 94 19.08 -0.24 -17.27
CA ALA A 94 19.11 -0.66 -18.67
C ALA A 94 17.81 -0.31 -19.44
N LEU A 95 16.68 -0.16 -18.74
CA LEU A 95 15.42 0.27 -19.34
C LEU A 95 15.33 1.78 -19.56
N LYS A 96 16.24 2.58 -19.01
CA LYS A 96 16.23 4.05 -19.09
C LYS A 96 14.83 4.62 -18.76
N PRO A 97 14.25 4.32 -17.58
CA PRO A 97 12.93 4.81 -17.23
C PRO A 97 12.91 6.33 -17.05
N ASP A 98 11.78 6.97 -17.38
CA ASP A 98 11.51 8.36 -17.05
C ASP A 98 10.73 8.50 -15.72
N LEU A 99 10.17 7.37 -15.21
CA LEU A 99 9.59 7.26 -13.88
C LEU A 99 9.82 5.86 -13.31
N VAL A 100 10.27 5.79 -12.07
CA VAL A 100 10.26 4.56 -11.25
C VAL A 100 9.26 4.75 -10.13
N VAL A 101 8.29 3.83 -10.00
CA VAL A 101 7.32 3.82 -8.90
C VAL A 101 7.64 2.68 -7.95
N ALA A 102 7.69 2.97 -6.66
CA ALA A 102 8.12 2.04 -5.62
C ALA A 102 7.36 2.24 -4.31
N LEU A 103 7.32 1.22 -3.46
CA LEU A 103 6.75 1.32 -2.12
C LEU A 103 7.78 1.83 -1.11
N GLY A 104 7.27 2.50 -0.08
CA GLY A 104 8.07 3.12 0.96
C GLY A 104 8.58 2.18 2.05
N PHE A 105 9.10 1.00 1.72
CA PHE A 105 9.80 0.13 2.68
C PHE A 105 11.31 0.05 2.38
N GLU A 106 12.11 -0.33 3.38
CA GLU A 106 13.55 -0.08 3.39
C GLU A 106 14.31 -0.58 2.14
N PRO A 107 14.14 -1.81 1.64
CA PRO A 107 14.86 -2.25 0.45
C PRO A 107 14.59 -1.38 -0.78
N GLN A 108 13.33 -0.98 -1.01
CA GLN A 108 12.97 -0.14 -2.14
C GLN A 108 13.35 1.32 -1.95
N ARG A 109 13.31 1.85 -0.71
CA ARG A 109 13.84 3.20 -0.38
C ARG A 109 15.33 3.30 -0.71
N SER A 110 16.12 2.32 -0.30
CA SER A 110 17.56 2.26 -0.58
C SER A 110 17.83 2.26 -2.09
N LEU A 111 17.12 1.43 -2.83
CA LEU A 111 17.24 1.35 -4.30
C LEU A 111 16.82 2.66 -4.96
N ALA A 112 15.65 3.22 -4.61
CA ALA A 112 15.17 4.49 -5.15
C ALA A 112 16.14 5.65 -4.85
N GLY A 113 16.75 5.68 -3.66
CA GLY A 113 17.79 6.65 -3.30
C GLY A 113 19.04 6.54 -4.19
N ARG A 114 19.44 5.33 -4.58
CA ARG A 114 20.54 5.11 -5.54
C ARG A 114 20.16 5.61 -6.94
N LEU A 115 18.98 5.24 -7.43
CA LEU A 115 18.46 5.67 -8.73
C LEU A 115 18.33 7.20 -8.82
N THR A 116 17.85 7.85 -7.75
CA THR A 116 17.73 9.31 -7.69
C THR A 116 19.10 9.99 -7.79
N ARG A 117 20.14 9.48 -7.12
CA ARG A 117 21.52 9.98 -7.26
C ARG A 117 22.08 9.78 -8.68
N MET A 118 21.56 8.83 -9.45
CA MET A 118 21.90 8.60 -10.85
C MET A 118 21.06 9.47 -11.82
N GLY A 119 20.15 10.32 -11.28
CA GLY A 119 19.32 11.24 -12.06
C GLY A 119 17.97 10.67 -12.50
N TYR A 120 17.57 9.48 -12.04
CA TYR A 120 16.24 8.91 -12.33
C TYR A 120 15.18 9.52 -11.43
N ARG A 121 14.00 9.80 -12.00
CA ARG A 121 12.82 10.24 -11.25
C ARG A 121 12.19 9.03 -10.55
N CYS A 122 12.13 9.07 -9.22
CA CYS A 122 11.51 8.03 -8.41
C CYS A 122 10.32 8.59 -7.62
N LEU A 123 9.20 7.90 -7.67
CA LEU A 123 8.01 8.16 -6.86
C LEU A 123 7.91 7.05 -5.82
N MET A 124 8.03 7.44 -4.55
CA MET A 124 7.86 6.55 -3.40
C MET A 124 6.46 6.72 -2.82
N LEU A 125 5.74 5.62 -2.65
CA LEU A 125 4.39 5.60 -2.11
C LEU A 125 4.37 4.77 -0.82
N ASP A 126 3.92 5.39 0.27
CA ASP A 126 3.69 4.74 1.55
C ASP A 126 2.22 4.28 1.59
N ILE A 127 1.97 2.97 1.43
CA ILE A 127 0.62 2.40 1.37
C ILE A 127 0.48 1.38 2.50
N TRP A 128 -0.10 1.80 3.62
CA TRP A 128 -0.27 0.99 4.83
C TRP A 128 -1.73 0.78 5.21
N THR A 129 -2.62 1.67 4.74
CA THR A 129 -4.04 1.71 5.01
C THR A 129 -4.84 1.77 3.71
N VAL A 130 -6.13 1.55 3.78
CA VAL A 130 -7.05 1.70 2.63
C VAL A 130 -7.08 3.16 2.14
N ASP A 131 -7.00 4.12 3.05
CA ASP A 131 -6.92 5.54 2.69
C ASP A 131 -5.61 5.87 1.95
N ASP A 132 -4.48 5.32 2.38
CA ASP A 132 -3.20 5.49 1.66
C ASP A 132 -3.29 4.94 0.24
N LEU A 133 -4.00 3.82 0.02
CA LEU A 133 -4.23 3.28 -1.33
C LEU A 133 -4.97 4.30 -2.21
N PHE A 134 -6.02 4.93 -1.69
CA PHE A 134 -6.77 5.93 -2.45
C PHE A 134 -5.90 7.16 -2.78
N HIS A 135 -5.09 7.63 -1.84
CA HIS A 135 -4.12 8.69 -2.08
C HIS A 135 -3.03 8.29 -3.09
N ALA A 136 -2.56 7.04 -3.06
CA ALA A 136 -1.60 6.53 -4.03
C ALA A 136 -2.17 6.49 -5.44
N ILE A 137 -3.44 6.08 -5.61
CA ILE A 137 -4.15 6.10 -6.89
C ILE A 137 -4.24 7.54 -7.44
N GLU A 138 -4.62 8.51 -6.59
CA GLU A 138 -4.69 9.92 -6.96
C GLU A 138 -3.32 10.45 -7.38
N THR A 139 -2.29 10.22 -6.58
CA THR A 139 -0.90 10.64 -6.84
C THR A 139 -0.37 10.06 -8.16
N LEU A 140 -0.62 8.77 -8.42
CA LEU A 140 -0.26 8.13 -9.67
C LEU A 140 -1.01 8.75 -10.84
N GLY A 141 -2.31 9.05 -10.68
CA GLY A 141 -3.10 9.76 -11.68
C GLY A 141 -2.52 11.13 -12.04
N GLU A 142 -2.13 11.92 -11.02
CA GLU A 142 -1.52 13.24 -11.20
C GLU A 142 -0.16 13.15 -11.91
N VAL A 143 0.74 12.30 -11.41
CA VAL A 143 2.10 12.17 -11.92
C VAL A 143 2.14 11.62 -13.35
N THR A 144 1.16 10.81 -13.73
CA THR A 144 1.08 10.16 -15.05
C THR A 144 0.11 10.85 -16.02
N GLY A 145 -0.59 11.92 -15.59
CA GLY A 145 -1.59 12.60 -16.41
C GLY A 145 -2.87 11.78 -16.60
N ARG A 146 -3.21 10.90 -15.65
CA ARG A 146 -4.38 10.01 -15.68
C ARG A 146 -5.39 10.32 -14.58
N GLN A 147 -5.55 11.60 -14.21
CA GLN A 147 -6.45 12.03 -13.13
C GLN A 147 -7.91 11.56 -13.32
N PRO A 148 -8.52 11.64 -14.53
CA PRO A 148 -9.90 11.14 -14.72
C PRO A 148 -10.02 9.63 -14.45
N GLN A 149 -9.03 8.84 -14.90
CA GLN A 149 -9.02 7.38 -14.69
C GLN A 149 -8.81 7.05 -13.19
N ALA A 150 -7.93 7.79 -12.52
CA ALA A 150 -7.69 7.63 -11.08
C ALA A 150 -8.96 7.94 -10.27
N GLN A 151 -9.66 9.01 -10.61
CA GLN A 151 -10.92 9.36 -9.97
C GLN A 151 -11.99 8.28 -10.20
N GLN A 152 -12.14 7.82 -11.44
CA GLN A 152 -13.09 6.75 -11.78
C GLN A 152 -12.79 5.45 -11.03
N LEU A 153 -11.51 5.03 -10.98
CA LEU A 153 -11.07 3.85 -10.24
C LEU A 153 -11.41 3.98 -8.75
N ARG A 154 -11.01 5.08 -8.13
CA ARG A 154 -11.27 5.36 -6.72
C ARG A 154 -12.77 5.34 -6.39
N ASP A 155 -13.59 6.03 -7.19
CA ASP A 155 -15.02 6.16 -6.94
C ASP A 155 -15.73 4.81 -7.12
N SER A 156 -15.31 4.00 -8.10
CA SER A 156 -15.77 2.62 -8.28
C SER A 156 -15.42 1.74 -7.08
N MET A 157 -14.17 1.81 -6.60
CA MET A 157 -13.73 1.04 -5.43
C MET A 157 -14.52 1.45 -4.17
N LYS A 158 -14.67 2.74 -3.92
CA LYS A 158 -15.46 3.24 -2.77
C LYS A 158 -16.92 2.77 -2.83
N ALA A 159 -17.53 2.79 -3.99
CA ALA A 159 -18.90 2.31 -4.17
C ALA A 159 -19.03 0.80 -3.89
N ARG A 160 -18.07 -0.01 -4.36
CA ARG A 160 -18.04 -1.46 -4.06
C ARG A 160 -17.87 -1.73 -2.56
N LEU A 161 -16.91 -1.08 -1.91
CA LEU A 161 -16.69 -1.24 -0.47
C LEU A 161 -17.91 -0.82 0.34
N ALA A 162 -18.56 0.30 -0.02
CA ALA A 162 -19.79 0.74 0.62
C ALA A 162 -20.94 -0.27 0.43
N SER A 163 -21.05 -0.91 -0.74
CA SER A 163 -22.04 -1.97 -0.97
C SER A 163 -21.85 -3.16 -0.02
N VAL A 164 -20.60 -3.61 0.17
CA VAL A 164 -20.28 -4.70 1.11
C VAL A 164 -20.61 -4.30 2.56
N GLN A 165 -20.20 -3.10 2.96
CA GLN A 165 -20.47 -2.58 4.31
C GLN A 165 -21.98 -2.49 4.58
N ASN A 166 -22.77 -1.99 3.63
CA ASN A 166 -24.24 -1.88 3.75
C ASN A 166 -24.90 -3.26 3.88
N ALA A 167 -24.43 -4.27 3.14
CA ALA A 167 -24.93 -5.64 3.26
C ALA A 167 -24.63 -6.26 4.65
N ALA A 168 -23.57 -5.79 5.30
CA ALA A 168 -23.15 -6.26 6.63
C ALA A 168 -23.74 -5.43 7.80
N ALA A 169 -24.15 -4.17 7.57
CA ALA A 169 -24.39 -3.17 8.62
C ALA A 169 -25.55 -3.52 9.60
N ALA A 170 -26.55 -4.30 9.17
CA ALA A 170 -27.71 -4.65 10.00
C ALA A 170 -27.49 -5.89 10.90
N ARG A 171 -26.27 -6.37 11.03
CA ARG A 171 -25.95 -7.65 11.68
C ARG A 171 -24.82 -7.50 12.69
N ASP A 172 -24.79 -8.39 13.70
CA ASP A 172 -23.69 -8.44 14.67
C ASP A 172 -22.36 -8.73 14.01
N LYS A 173 -21.29 -8.11 14.49
CA LYS A 173 -19.94 -8.34 13.96
C LYS A 173 -19.48 -9.76 14.22
N VAL A 174 -18.90 -10.41 13.20
CA VAL A 174 -18.34 -11.77 13.30
C VAL A 174 -16.88 -11.67 13.75
N LYS A 175 -16.52 -12.40 14.81
CA LYS A 175 -15.13 -12.46 15.30
C LYS A 175 -14.26 -13.31 14.39
N VAL A 176 -13.23 -12.69 13.82
CA VAL A 176 -12.33 -13.30 12.83
C VAL A 176 -10.93 -13.48 13.41
N LEU A 177 -10.40 -14.68 13.34
CA LEU A 177 -8.99 -14.96 13.53
C LEU A 177 -8.32 -15.04 12.16
N TRP A 178 -7.49 -14.06 11.84
CA TRP A 178 -6.74 -14.06 10.59
C TRP A 178 -5.34 -14.60 10.81
N VAL A 179 -5.04 -15.73 10.18
CA VAL A 179 -3.80 -16.46 10.37
C VAL A 179 -2.79 -16.11 9.27
N VAL A 180 -1.62 -15.66 9.67
CA VAL A 180 -0.52 -15.35 8.75
C VAL A 180 0.42 -16.56 8.62
N GLN A 181 0.60 -17.30 9.70
CA GLN A 181 1.49 -18.47 9.78
C GLN A 181 1.04 -19.40 10.90
N ARG A 182 1.13 -20.72 10.69
CA ARG A 182 0.72 -21.72 11.71
C ARG A 182 1.84 -22.09 12.68
N ASP A 183 3.10 -22.05 12.27
CA ASP A 183 4.23 -22.46 13.09
C ASP A 183 5.44 -21.51 12.91
N PRO A 184 5.81 -20.71 13.92
CA PRO A 184 4.99 -20.42 15.09
C PRO A 184 3.68 -19.71 14.68
N LEU A 185 2.60 -19.92 15.46
CA LEU A 185 1.31 -19.33 15.11
C LEU A 185 1.36 -17.80 15.20
N ARG A 186 1.21 -17.14 14.05
CA ARG A 186 1.14 -15.68 13.91
C ARG A 186 -0.17 -15.27 13.28
N VAL A 187 -0.74 -14.19 13.79
CA VAL A 187 -2.05 -13.67 13.37
C VAL A 187 -1.95 -12.18 13.06
N ALA A 188 -2.88 -11.67 12.27
CA ALA A 188 -2.99 -10.23 12.05
C ALA A 188 -3.57 -9.54 13.29
N GLY A 189 -2.88 -8.52 13.79
CA GLY A 189 -3.36 -7.62 14.82
C GLY A 189 -4.24 -6.50 14.28
N ARG A 190 -4.74 -5.62 15.17
CA ARG A 190 -5.65 -4.53 14.79
C ARG A 190 -4.97 -3.37 14.06
N ASP A 191 -3.67 -3.18 14.22
CA ASP A 191 -2.90 -2.14 13.52
C ASP A 191 -2.37 -2.65 12.17
N THR A 192 -3.27 -3.18 11.33
CA THR A 192 -2.97 -3.71 9.99
C THR A 192 -4.09 -3.38 9.01
N PHE A 193 -3.76 -3.25 7.72
CA PHE A 193 -4.79 -3.14 6.68
C PHE A 193 -5.69 -4.39 6.61
N ILE A 194 -5.20 -5.52 7.07
CA ILE A 194 -6.00 -6.75 7.20
C ILE A 194 -7.16 -6.54 8.17
N ASN A 195 -6.92 -5.83 9.28
CA ASN A 195 -7.99 -5.47 10.19
C ASN A 195 -9.02 -4.56 9.52
N GLU A 196 -8.58 -3.58 8.72
CA GLU A 196 -9.50 -2.73 7.95
C GLU A 196 -10.36 -3.58 6.99
N MET A 197 -9.75 -4.57 6.31
CA MET A 197 -10.50 -5.49 5.44
C MET A 197 -11.54 -6.30 6.21
N ILE A 198 -11.20 -6.82 7.40
CA ILE A 198 -12.12 -7.53 8.28
C ILE A 198 -13.30 -6.63 8.66
N GLU A 199 -13.02 -5.37 9.04
CA GLU A 199 -14.05 -4.40 9.44
C GLU A 199 -14.93 -3.98 8.25
N LEU A 200 -14.35 -3.73 7.08
CA LEU A 200 -15.06 -3.45 5.84
C LEU A 200 -15.99 -4.59 5.43
N ALA A 201 -15.59 -5.84 5.70
CA ALA A 201 -16.39 -7.03 5.45
C ALA A 201 -17.46 -7.28 6.53
N GLY A 202 -17.58 -6.43 7.55
CA GLY A 202 -18.55 -6.56 8.65
C GLY A 202 -18.10 -7.51 9.75
N GLY A 203 -16.80 -7.78 9.86
CA GLY A 203 -16.20 -8.56 10.94
C GLY A 203 -15.62 -7.70 12.05
N GLU A 204 -15.09 -8.38 13.05
CA GLU A 204 -14.25 -7.83 14.11
C GLU A 204 -13.04 -8.74 14.28
N ASN A 205 -11.84 -8.16 14.41
CA ASN A 205 -10.65 -8.95 14.69
C ASN A 205 -10.76 -9.60 16.09
N ALA A 206 -10.69 -10.93 16.16
CA ALA A 206 -10.78 -11.68 17.41
C ALA A 206 -9.61 -11.38 18.36
N ILE A 207 -8.46 -10.93 17.81
CA ILE A 207 -7.31 -10.54 18.61
C ILE A 207 -7.47 -9.07 19.03
N GLY A 208 -7.32 -8.81 20.32
CA GLY A 208 -7.34 -7.46 20.88
C GLY A 208 -6.15 -6.59 20.43
N ALA A 209 -5.99 -5.44 21.05
CA ALA A 209 -4.84 -4.59 20.81
C ALA A 209 -3.53 -5.30 21.15
N THR A 210 -2.54 -5.20 20.29
CA THR A 210 -1.22 -5.84 20.42
C THR A 210 -0.10 -4.83 20.12
N VAL A 211 1.09 -5.06 20.69
CA VAL A 211 2.27 -4.23 20.43
C VAL A 211 2.81 -4.42 19.01
N HIS A 212 2.65 -5.61 18.47
CA HIS A 212 3.14 -5.96 17.14
C HIS A 212 1.98 -6.10 16.15
N LYS A 213 2.20 -5.68 14.91
CA LYS A 213 1.22 -5.83 13.81
C LYS A 213 0.84 -7.29 13.55
N TYR A 214 1.80 -8.20 13.69
CA TYR A 214 1.63 -9.63 13.46
C TYR A 214 2.16 -10.42 14.67
N PRO A 215 1.42 -10.44 15.80
CA PRO A 215 1.88 -11.09 17.01
C PRO A 215 1.92 -12.62 16.87
N ALA A 216 2.86 -13.25 17.56
CA ALA A 216 2.77 -14.67 17.85
C ALA A 216 1.76 -14.87 18.96
N VAL A 217 0.86 -15.87 18.83
CA VAL A 217 -0.19 -16.18 19.80
C VAL A 217 -0.11 -17.64 20.23
N GLY A 218 -0.39 -17.90 21.51
CA GLY A 218 -0.51 -19.25 22.04
C GLY A 218 -1.93 -19.83 21.88
N GLY A 219 -2.05 -21.15 22.06
CA GLY A 219 -3.34 -21.82 22.00
C GLY A 219 -4.36 -21.29 23.00
N GLU A 220 -3.94 -20.92 24.20
CA GLU A 220 -4.81 -20.31 25.22
C GLU A 220 -5.41 -18.99 24.73
N GLN A 221 -4.62 -18.17 24.07
CA GLN A 221 -5.10 -16.89 23.50
C GLN A 221 -6.08 -17.12 22.35
N VAL A 222 -5.88 -18.13 21.52
CA VAL A 222 -6.83 -18.53 20.47
C VAL A 222 -8.18 -18.93 21.11
N ILE A 223 -8.16 -19.76 22.15
CA ILE A 223 -9.38 -20.18 22.84
C ILE A 223 -10.07 -18.98 23.50
N ALA A 224 -9.32 -18.12 24.19
CA ALA A 224 -9.86 -16.95 24.88
C ALA A 224 -10.44 -15.90 23.93
N SER A 225 -9.94 -15.80 22.69
CA SER A 225 -10.44 -14.86 21.68
C SER A 225 -11.78 -15.29 21.06
N VAL A 226 -12.19 -16.52 21.25
CA VAL A 226 -13.49 -17.08 20.81
C VAL A 226 -13.80 -16.74 19.34
N PRO A 227 -12.91 -17.03 18.37
CA PRO A 227 -13.17 -16.70 16.99
C PRO A 227 -14.33 -17.52 16.42
N GLN A 228 -15.20 -16.87 15.66
CA GLN A 228 -16.33 -17.47 14.97
C GLN A 228 -15.97 -17.89 13.54
N VAL A 229 -14.93 -17.31 12.99
CA VAL A 229 -14.36 -17.61 11.67
C VAL A 229 -12.84 -17.59 11.77
N ILE A 230 -12.18 -18.54 11.11
CA ILE A 230 -10.73 -18.57 10.90
C ILE A 230 -10.48 -18.39 9.40
N ILE A 231 -9.63 -17.42 9.03
CA ILE A 231 -9.22 -17.16 7.65
C ILE A 231 -7.71 -17.34 7.55
N GLU A 232 -7.28 -18.15 6.59
CA GLU A 232 -5.87 -18.39 6.24
C GLU A 232 -5.63 -18.07 4.78
N PRO A 233 -5.00 -16.93 4.45
CA PRO A 233 -4.52 -16.68 3.11
C PRO A 233 -3.38 -17.63 2.73
N THR A 234 -3.40 -18.12 1.51
CA THR A 234 -2.30 -18.92 0.97
C THR A 234 -1.64 -18.22 -0.22
N MET A 235 -0.31 -18.16 -0.20
CA MET A 235 0.51 -17.71 -1.34
C MET A 235 0.96 -18.89 -2.20
N THR A 236 0.66 -20.12 -1.79
CA THR A 236 1.04 -21.32 -2.53
C THR A 236 0.03 -21.59 -3.63
N LYS A 237 0.49 -21.60 -4.88
CA LYS A 237 -0.33 -22.05 -6.02
C LYS A 237 -0.64 -23.54 -5.85
N GLY A 238 -1.94 -23.89 -5.77
CA GLY A 238 -2.38 -25.27 -5.57
C GLY A 238 -3.89 -25.37 -5.33
N ASP A 239 -4.35 -26.56 -5.06
CA ASP A 239 -5.78 -26.79 -4.76
C ASP A 239 -6.14 -26.24 -3.37
N LEU A 240 -6.97 -25.21 -3.33
CA LEU A 240 -7.46 -24.59 -2.10
C LEU A 240 -8.23 -25.60 -1.22
N ARG A 241 -8.86 -26.63 -1.81
CA ARG A 241 -9.58 -27.67 -1.06
C ARG A 241 -8.61 -28.54 -0.25
N GLU A 242 -7.47 -28.91 -0.85
CA GLU A 242 -6.43 -29.67 -0.15
C GLU A 242 -5.83 -28.84 0.99
N GLN A 243 -5.53 -27.57 0.71
CA GLN A 243 -4.99 -26.65 1.71
C GLN A 243 -6.00 -26.41 2.86
N ARG A 244 -7.30 -26.33 2.55
CA ARG A 244 -8.36 -26.27 3.57
C ARG A 244 -8.40 -27.54 4.42
N ALA A 245 -8.27 -28.73 3.82
CA ALA A 245 -8.23 -29.97 4.57
C ALA A 245 -7.05 -30.01 5.55
N GLN A 246 -5.88 -29.51 5.15
CA GLN A 246 -4.72 -29.36 6.03
C GLN A 246 -4.98 -28.34 7.15
N ALA A 247 -5.64 -27.21 6.87
CA ALA A 247 -6.04 -26.22 7.85
C ALA A 247 -6.98 -26.83 8.88
N VAL A 248 -8.05 -27.49 8.44
CA VAL A 248 -9.02 -28.16 9.32
C VAL A 248 -8.32 -29.19 10.21
N SER A 249 -7.40 -30.00 9.66
CA SER A 249 -6.61 -30.95 10.43
C SER A 249 -5.78 -30.29 11.53
N TYR A 250 -5.13 -29.16 11.20
CA TYR A 250 -4.36 -28.37 12.18
C TYR A 250 -5.26 -27.83 13.30
N TRP A 251 -6.43 -27.28 12.98
CA TRP A 251 -7.31 -26.60 13.92
C TRP A 251 -8.13 -27.56 14.79
N ARG A 252 -8.28 -28.83 14.44
CA ARG A 252 -9.02 -29.86 15.25
C ARG A 252 -8.57 -29.91 16.70
N ARG A 253 -7.33 -29.56 17.01
CA ARG A 253 -6.82 -29.50 18.40
C ARG A 253 -7.51 -28.44 19.27
N PHE A 254 -8.23 -27.48 18.64
CA PHE A 254 -8.98 -26.42 19.29
C PHE A 254 -10.49 -26.62 19.14
N ALA A 255 -10.97 -27.84 19.39
CA ALA A 255 -12.37 -28.24 19.13
C ALA A 255 -13.42 -27.37 19.85
N THR A 256 -13.04 -26.70 20.94
CA THR A 256 -13.94 -25.80 21.71
C THR A 256 -14.08 -24.42 21.09
N VAL A 257 -13.25 -24.06 20.11
CA VAL A 257 -13.33 -22.78 19.42
C VAL A 257 -14.52 -22.78 18.45
N PRO A 258 -15.43 -21.78 18.49
CA PRO A 258 -16.64 -21.78 17.68
C PRO A 258 -16.39 -21.95 16.16
N ALA A 259 -15.33 -21.34 15.64
CA ALA A 259 -14.95 -21.50 14.23
C ALA A 259 -14.64 -22.97 13.87
N VAL A 260 -14.01 -23.71 14.78
CA VAL A 260 -13.66 -25.13 14.59
C VAL A 260 -14.88 -26.01 14.76
N ALA A 261 -15.68 -25.79 15.83
CA ALA A 261 -16.88 -26.53 16.10
C ALA A 261 -17.93 -26.44 14.98
N ASN A 262 -17.98 -25.31 14.27
CA ASN A 262 -18.93 -25.04 13.19
C ASN A 262 -18.31 -25.17 11.79
N ASP A 263 -17.12 -25.74 11.65
CA ASP A 263 -16.36 -25.90 10.37
C ASP A 263 -16.19 -24.59 9.56
N ARG A 264 -16.08 -23.45 10.26
CA ARG A 264 -15.91 -22.13 9.66
C ARG A 264 -14.42 -21.77 9.54
N ILE A 265 -13.66 -22.60 8.85
CA ILE A 265 -12.24 -22.45 8.54
C ILE A 265 -12.10 -22.31 7.03
N TYR A 266 -11.61 -21.14 6.61
CA TYR A 266 -11.48 -20.80 5.20
C TYR A 266 -10.02 -20.62 4.82
N VAL A 267 -9.62 -21.24 3.72
CA VAL A 267 -8.36 -20.94 3.03
C VAL A 267 -8.71 -20.18 1.77
N ILE A 268 -8.12 -18.99 1.62
CA ILE A 268 -8.41 -18.07 0.53
C ILE A 268 -7.14 -17.70 -0.24
N ASP A 269 -7.32 -17.23 -1.46
CA ASP A 269 -6.21 -16.76 -2.28
C ASP A 269 -5.52 -15.56 -1.62
N GLY A 270 -4.24 -15.72 -1.29
CA GLY A 270 -3.43 -14.70 -0.64
C GLY A 270 -3.17 -13.49 -1.55
N ASP A 271 -3.11 -13.66 -2.86
CA ASP A 271 -2.89 -12.57 -3.80
C ASP A 271 -4.01 -11.51 -3.79
N LEU A 272 -5.23 -11.91 -3.40
CA LEU A 272 -6.36 -11.00 -3.27
C LEU A 272 -6.34 -10.16 -1.98
N VAL A 273 -5.67 -10.66 -0.94
CA VAL A 273 -5.83 -10.13 0.43
C VAL A 273 -4.51 -9.72 1.08
N SER A 274 -3.38 -9.89 0.40
CA SER A 274 -2.05 -9.55 0.93
C SER A 274 -1.47 -8.27 0.33
N ARG A 275 -2.19 -7.64 -0.60
CA ARG A 275 -1.73 -6.46 -1.36
C ARG A 275 -2.77 -5.35 -1.30
N LEU A 276 -2.32 -4.14 -0.96
CA LEU A 276 -3.16 -2.94 -1.03
C LEU A 276 -3.12 -2.37 -2.45
N GLY A 277 -3.97 -2.90 -3.31
CA GLY A 277 -4.11 -2.52 -4.71
C GLY A 277 -5.58 -2.49 -5.18
N PRO A 278 -5.83 -2.30 -6.47
CA PRO A 278 -7.20 -2.22 -7.02
C PRO A 278 -8.08 -3.44 -6.72
N ARG A 279 -7.47 -4.63 -6.51
CA ARG A 279 -8.19 -5.86 -6.14
C ARG A 279 -8.60 -5.95 -4.67
N LEU A 280 -8.32 -4.91 -3.85
CA LEU A 280 -8.78 -4.84 -2.47
C LEU A 280 -10.28 -5.14 -2.34
N CYS A 281 -11.10 -4.63 -3.28
CA CYS A 281 -12.54 -4.86 -3.27
C CYS A 281 -12.89 -6.34 -3.40
N ASP A 282 -12.20 -7.08 -4.28
CA ASP A 282 -12.39 -8.52 -4.46
C ASP A 282 -11.99 -9.28 -3.18
N GLY A 283 -10.92 -8.84 -2.52
CA GLY A 283 -10.48 -9.36 -1.24
C GLY A 283 -11.53 -9.15 -0.14
N VAL A 284 -12.04 -7.92 0.01
CA VAL A 284 -13.09 -7.59 1.00
C VAL A 284 -14.38 -8.37 0.74
N GLU A 285 -14.81 -8.50 -0.52
CA GLU A 285 -15.97 -9.31 -0.91
C GLU A 285 -15.75 -10.80 -0.58
N THR A 286 -14.56 -11.34 -0.83
CA THR A 286 -14.19 -12.71 -0.46
C THR A 286 -14.26 -12.92 1.05
N VAL A 287 -13.72 -12.00 1.83
CA VAL A 287 -13.81 -12.03 3.30
C VAL A 287 -15.27 -11.97 3.74
N ALA A 288 -16.08 -11.06 3.18
CA ALA A 288 -17.48 -10.91 3.51
C ALA A 288 -18.30 -12.20 3.26
N LYS A 289 -18.01 -12.92 2.17
CA LYS A 289 -18.59 -14.26 1.88
C LYS A 289 -18.17 -15.29 2.92
N CYS A 290 -16.91 -15.30 3.36
CA CYS A 290 -16.49 -16.17 4.47
C CYS A 290 -17.23 -15.84 5.78
N LEU A 291 -17.51 -14.57 6.03
CA LEU A 291 -18.23 -14.15 7.25
C LEU A 291 -19.73 -14.46 7.19
N ARG A 292 -20.36 -14.30 6.04
CA ARG A 292 -21.81 -14.39 5.84
C ARG A 292 -22.16 -14.93 4.45
N PRO A 293 -21.95 -16.24 4.19
CA PRO A 293 -22.23 -16.82 2.89
C PRO A 293 -23.70 -16.59 2.47
N GLU A 294 -24.63 -16.66 3.43
CA GLU A 294 -26.06 -16.44 3.20
C GLU A 294 -26.44 -15.01 2.74
N ALA A 295 -25.59 -14.02 2.97
CA ALA A 295 -25.84 -12.65 2.54
C ALA A 295 -25.34 -12.37 1.11
N PHE A 296 -24.50 -13.24 0.57
CA PHE A 296 -23.87 -13.11 -0.74
C PHE A 296 -24.24 -14.22 -1.73
N GLY A 297 -25.29 -15.03 -1.42
CA GLY A 297 -25.94 -15.95 -2.36
C GLY A 297 -25.21 -17.29 -2.54
N GLU A 298 -24.51 -17.76 -1.53
CA GLU A 298 -23.98 -19.14 -1.45
C GLU A 298 -24.76 -19.97 -0.41
#